data_f367f272440c1f5aa3d92590486f3f48
#
_entry.id   f367f272440c1f5aa3d92590486f3f48
#
_cell.length_a   1.000
_cell.length_b   1.000
_cell.length_c   1.000
_cell.angle_alpha   90.00
_cell.angle_beta   90.00
_cell.angle_gamma   90.00
#
_symmetry.space_group_name_H-M   'P 1'
#
loop_
_entity.id
_entity.type
_entity.pdbx_description
1 polymer ?
#
loop_
_entity_poly.entity_id
_entity_poly.type
_entity_poly.pdbx_seq_one_letter_code
_entity_poly.pdbx_strand_id
1 'polypeptide(L)'
;MKRSFLLYFLITLAGLILIGRLFQLQVINGADLDPNHNSAVKVIYEYPERGYIYDRNGKLLVANQLSYDVMVVPNDVEPLDTLEFINLLKIDKNYFKRKFKTAKKYSPWLPSVFLKQLAKEDFAYLQEKLYKFKGFYIQKRSIRNYPINSAANILGYISEVRESEIRK
;
A
#
# COMPACT_ATOMS: atom_id res chain seq x y z
N MET A 1 -47.28 -4.81 -43.22
CA MET A 1 -46.82 -3.48 -42.74
C MET A 1 -46.84 -3.31 -41.21
N LYS A 2 -47.77 -3.93 -40.47
CA LYS A 2 -47.84 -3.72 -38.98
C LYS A 2 -46.69 -4.32 -38.17
N ARG A 3 -46.06 -5.43 -38.60
CA ARG A 3 -44.96 -6.10 -37.86
C ARG A 3 -43.64 -5.31 -37.90
N SER A 4 -43.32 -4.72 -39.06
CA SER A 4 -42.09 -3.91 -39.25
C SER A 4 -42.15 -2.62 -38.42
N PHE A 5 -43.31 -1.98 -38.34
CA PHE A 5 -43.52 -0.78 -37.55
C PHE A 5 -43.33 -1.05 -36.04
N LEU A 6 -43.80 -2.19 -35.56
CA LEU A 6 -43.64 -2.62 -34.16
C LEU A 6 -42.17 -2.89 -33.82
N LEU A 7 -41.40 -3.49 -34.75
CA LEU A 7 -39.96 -3.67 -34.55
C LEU A 7 -39.19 -2.35 -34.50
N TYR A 8 -39.48 -1.42 -35.42
CA TYR A 8 -38.83 -0.09 -35.39
C TYR A 8 -39.18 0.68 -34.10
N PHE A 9 -40.42 0.63 -33.68
CA PHE A 9 -40.85 1.26 -32.42
C PHE A 9 -40.10 0.66 -31.21
N LEU A 10 -39.90 -0.66 -31.16
CA LEU A 10 -39.23 -1.34 -30.07
C LEU A 10 -37.74 -1.01 -30.02
N ILE A 11 -37.11 -0.93 -31.20
CA ILE A 11 -35.69 -0.54 -31.32
C ILE A 11 -35.48 0.92 -30.91
N THR A 12 -36.33 1.83 -31.36
CA THR A 12 -36.21 3.25 -30.99
C THR A 12 -36.49 3.47 -29.50
N LEU A 13 -37.45 2.75 -28.92
CA LEU A 13 -37.73 2.79 -27.47
C LEU A 13 -36.53 2.28 -26.66
N ALA A 14 -35.93 1.17 -27.05
CA ALA A 14 -34.72 0.64 -26.42
C ALA A 14 -33.55 1.63 -26.51
N GLY A 15 -33.36 2.26 -27.65
CA GLY A 15 -32.37 3.32 -27.84
C GLY A 15 -32.55 4.51 -26.91
N LEU A 16 -33.80 4.99 -26.77
CA LEU A 16 -34.14 6.08 -25.87
C LEU A 16 -33.86 5.74 -24.39
N ILE A 17 -34.17 4.52 -23.97
CA ILE A 17 -33.89 4.05 -22.62
C ILE A 17 -32.36 4.02 -22.36
N LEU A 18 -31.56 3.53 -23.29
CA LEU A 18 -30.11 3.52 -23.17
C LEU A 18 -29.51 4.93 -23.12
N ILE A 19 -29.97 5.84 -23.98
CA ILE A 19 -29.55 7.25 -23.97
C ILE A 19 -29.90 7.90 -22.63
N GLY A 20 -31.11 7.70 -22.15
CA GLY A 20 -31.54 8.20 -20.83
C GLY A 20 -30.67 7.66 -19.69
N ARG A 21 -30.30 6.39 -19.75
CA ARG A 21 -29.42 5.78 -18.76
C ARG A 21 -27.99 6.34 -18.81
N LEU A 22 -27.47 6.53 -20.02
CA LEU A 22 -26.16 7.18 -20.21
C LEU A 22 -26.16 8.62 -19.70
N PHE A 23 -27.21 9.38 -20.00
CA PHE A 23 -27.36 10.74 -19.50
C PHE A 23 -27.39 10.75 -17.96
N GLN A 24 -28.14 9.86 -17.34
CA GLN A 24 -28.18 9.73 -15.89
C GLN A 24 -26.79 9.44 -15.31
N LEU A 25 -26.05 8.50 -15.89
CA LEU A 25 -24.73 8.10 -15.41
C LEU A 25 -23.67 9.18 -15.64
N GLN A 26 -23.72 9.90 -16.76
CA GLN A 26 -22.68 10.87 -17.12
C GLN A 26 -22.93 12.28 -16.60
N VAL A 27 -24.19 12.69 -16.51
CA VAL A 27 -24.55 14.07 -16.14
C VAL A 27 -25.02 14.16 -14.70
N ILE A 28 -25.94 13.28 -14.28
CA ILE A 28 -26.51 13.35 -12.94
C ILE A 28 -25.54 12.77 -11.90
N ASN A 29 -24.99 11.60 -12.17
CA ASN A 29 -24.04 10.93 -11.29
C ASN A 29 -22.58 11.26 -11.64
N GLY A 30 -22.32 12.02 -12.69
CA GLY A 30 -20.98 12.40 -13.11
C GLY A 30 -20.23 13.28 -12.10
N ALA A 31 -20.95 13.98 -11.23
CA ALA A 31 -20.39 14.75 -10.12
C ALA A 31 -19.86 13.85 -8.98
N ASP A 32 -20.33 12.60 -8.90
CA ASP A 32 -19.88 11.60 -7.92
C ASP A 32 -18.66 10.80 -8.42
N LEU A 33 -18.08 11.18 -9.55
CA LEU A 33 -16.77 10.69 -10.01
C LEU A 33 -15.67 11.36 -9.18
N ASP A 34 -15.81 11.24 -7.87
CA ASP A 34 -14.73 11.58 -6.94
C ASP A 34 -13.50 10.73 -7.32
N PRO A 35 -12.34 11.36 -7.63
CA PRO A 35 -11.12 10.62 -7.95
C PRO A 35 -10.78 9.54 -6.91
N ASN A 36 -11.24 9.74 -5.67
CA ASN A 36 -11.07 8.81 -4.57
C ASN A 36 -11.99 7.58 -4.64
N HIS A 37 -13.09 7.62 -5.43
CA HIS A 37 -14.01 6.48 -5.61
C HIS A 37 -13.74 5.70 -6.90
N ASN A 38 -12.88 6.21 -7.77
CA ASN A 38 -12.49 5.51 -8.99
C ASN A 38 -11.51 4.38 -8.62
N SER A 39 -12.00 3.16 -8.58
CA SER A 39 -11.20 1.96 -8.29
C SER A 39 -10.04 1.73 -9.28
N ALA A 40 -10.02 2.50 -10.39
CA ALA A 40 -8.92 2.52 -11.35
C ALA A 40 -7.76 3.44 -10.94
N VAL A 41 -7.97 4.38 -10.02
CA VAL A 41 -6.93 5.31 -9.56
C VAL A 41 -6.39 4.84 -8.22
N LYS A 42 -5.16 4.31 -8.20
CA LYS A 42 -4.42 3.98 -6.98
C LYS A 42 -3.67 5.23 -6.53
N VAL A 43 -4.12 5.85 -5.44
CA VAL A 43 -3.39 6.96 -4.82
C VAL A 43 -2.23 6.39 -4.02
N ILE A 44 -1.01 6.75 -4.39
CA ILE A 44 0.22 6.38 -3.67
C ILE A 44 0.70 7.64 -2.96
N TYR A 45 0.70 7.62 -1.63
CA TYR A 45 1.25 8.70 -0.82
C TYR A 45 2.76 8.50 -0.69
N GLU A 46 3.52 9.42 -1.25
CA GLU A 46 4.96 9.49 -1.07
C GLU A 46 5.26 10.59 -0.04
N TYR A 47 5.78 10.17 1.12
CA TYR A 47 6.11 11.11 2.18
C TYR A 47 7.51 11.67 1.94
N PRO A 48 7.68 13.02 1.96
CA PRO A 48 8.98 13.63 1.81
C PRO A 48 9.91 13.23 2.95
N GLU A 49 11.19 13.17 2.66
CA GLU A 49 12.21 12.96 3.68
C GLU A 49 12.29 14.15 4.63
N ARG A 50 12.59 13.86 5.89
CA ARG A 50 12.79 14.91 6.89
C ARG A 50 14.15 15.56 6.72
N GLY A 51 14.31 16.86 7.07
CA GLY A 51 15.58 17.56 7.05
C GLY A 51 16.63 16.93 7.97
N TYR A 52 17.90 17.12 7.66
CA TYR A 52 19.04 16.77 8.53
C TYR A 52 19.16 17.77 9.66
N ILE A 53 19.74 17.36 10.79
CA ILE A 53 20.02 18.25 11.91
C ILE A 53 21.53 18.26 12.16
N TYR A 54 22.10 19.44 12.20
CA TYR A 54 23.52 19.68 12.42
C TYR A 54 23.73 20.48 13.69
N ASP A 55 24.91 20.34 14.30
CA ASP A 55 25.34 21.21 15.37
C ASP A 55 25.87 22.55 14.81
N ARG A 56 26.28 23.46 15.72
CA ARG A 56 26.87 24.78 15.35
C ARG A 56 28.16 24.67 14.52
N ASN A 57 28.85 23.56 14.59
CA ASN A 57 30.10 23.28 13.89
C ASN A 57 29.89 22.53 12.57
N GLY A 58 28.61 22.31 12.16
CA GLY A 58 28.28 21.56 10.96
C GLY A 58 28.36 20.03 11.13
N LYS A 59 28.50 19.52 12.36
CA LYS A 59 28.52 18.08 12.62
C LYS A 59 27.12 17.51 12.59
N LEU A 60 26.90 16.42 11.84
CA LEU A 60 25.62 15.77 11.66
C LEU A 60 25.17 15.08 12.97
N LEU A 61 24.06 15.55 13.51
CA LEU A 61 23.43 14.98 14.73
C LEU A 61 22.32 14.00 14.38
N VAL A 62 21.51 14.29 13.35
CA VAL A 62 20.41 13.44 12.94
C VAL A 62 20.37 13.34 11.43
N ALA A 63 20.39 12.12 10.93
CA ALA A 63 20.35 11.78 9.51
C ALA A 63 19.10 10.99 9.16
N ASN A 64 18.83 10.85 7.87
CA ASN A 64 17.89 9.89 7.34
C ASN A 64 18.65 8.63 6.90
N GLN A 65 18.10 7.48 7.22
CA GLN A 65 18.60 6.19 6.78
C GLN A 65 17.50 5.46 6.02
N LEU A 66 17.83 4.94 4.85
CA LEU A 66 16.92 4.11 4.09
C LEU A 66 16.73 2.76 4.81
N SER A 67 15.49 2.38 4.95
CA SER A 67 15.04 1.08 5.44
C SER A 67 14.08 0.47 4.43
N TYR A 68 13.91 -0.82 4.47
CA TYR A 68 13.06 -1.57 3.58
C TYR A 68 12.05 -2.35 4.39
N ASP A 69 10.77 -2.15 4.10
CA ASP A 69 9.69 -2.90 4.72
C ASP A 69 9.13 -3.91 3.69
N VAL A 70 8.89 -5.13 4.13
CA VAL A 70 8.20 -6.14 3.33
C VAL A 70 6.70 -5.96 3.52
N MET A 71 6.01 -5.69 2.43
CA MET A 71 4.56 -5.54 2.41
C MET A 71 3.90 -6.79 1.84
N VAL A 72 2.66 -7.04 2.24
CA VAL A 72 1.84 -8.14 1.72
C VAL A 72 0.44 -7.65 1.37
N VAL A 73 -0.06 -8.07 0.21
CA VAL A 73 -1.48 -7.98 -0.17
C VAL A 73 -2.04 -9.39 -0.10
N PRO A 74 -2.81 -9.75 0.94
CA PRO A 74 -3.16 -11.14 1.20
C PRO A 74 -3.93 -11.83 0.07
N ASN A 75 -4.73 -11.08 -0.69
CA ASN A 75 -5.52 -11.61 -1.79
C ASN A 75 -4.67 -11.97 -3.03
N ASP A 76 -3.53 -11.30 -3.20
CA ASP A 76 -2.66 -11.50 -4.36
C ASP A 76 -1.61 -12.59 -4.10
N VAL A 77 -1.61 -13.18 -2.89
CA VAL A 77 -0.66 -14.24 -2.53
C VAL A 77 -1.12 -15.55 -3.17
N GLU A 78 -0.36 -16.00 -4.17
CA GLU A 78 -0.50 -17.33 -4.76
C GLU A 78 0.11 -18.41 -3.85
N PRO A 79 -0.21 -19.71 -4.06
CA PRO A 79 0.45 -20.80 -3.35
C PRO A 79 1.97 -20.69 -3.51
N LEU A 80 2.67 -20.43 -2.41
CA LEU A 80 4.11 -20.21 -2.38
C LEU A 80 4.80 -21.28 -1.54
N ASP A 81 6.07 -21.53 -1.84
CA ASP A 81 6.92 -22.31 -0.94
C ASP A 81 7.21 -21.49 0.33
N THR A 82 6.37 -21.74 1.33
CA THR A 82 6.46 -21.04 2.62
C THR A 82 7.80 -21.31 3.31
N LEU A 83 8.43 -22.46 3.08
CA LEU A 83 9.71 -22.80 3.70
C LEU A 83 10.85 -21.99 3.07
N GLU A 84 10.89 -21.87 1.72
CA GLU A 84 11.88 -21.04 1.05
C GLU A 84 11.74 -19.57 1.50
N PHE A 85 10.51 -19.06 1.58
CA PHE A 85 10.24 -17.67 1.99
C PHE A 85 10.65 -17.38 3.44
N ILE A 86 10.33 -18.31 4.36
CA ILE A 86 10.68 -18.21 5.78
C ILE A 86 12.20 -18.19 5.96
N ASN A 87 12.90 -19.11 5.27
CA ASN A 87 14.36 -19.19 5.33
C ASN A 87 15.02 -17.93 4.75
N LEU A 88 14.47 -17.39 3.65
CA LEU A 88 14.95 -16.17 3.01
C LEU A 88 14.87 -14.96 3.93
N LEU A 89 13.76 -14.83 4.66
CA LEU A 89 13.55 -13.74 5.62
C LEU A 89 14.10 -14.02 7.02
N LYS A 90 14.64 -15.22 7.26
CA LYS A 90 15.15 -15.66 8.58
C LYS A 90 14.10 -15.52 9.71
N ILE A 91 12.84 -15.81 9.38
CA ILE A 91 11.71 -15.71 10.32
C ILE A 91 11.21 -17.09 10.71
N ASP A 92 10.48 -17.16 11.84
CA ASP A 92 9.85 -18.41 12.27
C ASP A 92 8.49 -18.64 11.56
N LYS A 93 8.12 -19.92 11.36
CA LYS A 93 6.86 -20.34 10.76
C LYS A 93 5.64 -19.81 11.52
N ASN A 94 5.73 -19.74 12.85
CA ASN A 94 4.66 -19.21 13.69
C ASN A 94 4.52 -17.68 13.50
N TYR A 95 5.66 -16.99 13.33
CA TYR A 95 5.67 -15.56 13.03
C TYR A 95 4.98 -15.29 11.68
N PHE A 96 5.35 -16.05 10.64
CA PHE A 96 4.71 -15.95 9.33
C PHE A 96 3.18 -16.11 9.41
N LYS A 97 2.71 -17.22 10.02
CA LYS A 97 1.28 -17.49 10.15
C LYS A 97 0.54 -16.39 10.90
N ARG A 98 1.12 -15.90 12.00
CA ARG A 98 0.52 -14.83 12.81
C ARG A 98 0.42 -13.52 12.02
N LYS A 99 1.49 -13.10 11.36
CA LYS A 99 1.53 -11.87 10.56
C LYS A 99 0.59 -11.93 9.37
N PHE A 100 0.58 -13.05 8.65
CA PHE A 100 -0.33 -13.26 7.53
C PHE A 100 -1.81 -13.25 7.96
N LYS A 101 -2.13 -13.91 9.07
CA LYS A 101 -3.47 -13.88 9.66
C LYS A 101 -3.89 -12.45 10.05
N THR A 102 -2.98 -11.68 10.64
CA THR A 102 -3.24 -10.28 11.02
C THR A 102 -3.47 -9.41 9.79
N ALA A 103 -2.65 -9.54 8.75
CA ALA A 103 -2.82 -8.83 7.49
C ALA A 103 -4.17 -9.15 6.83
N LYS A 104 -4.55 -10.43 6.75
CA LYS A 104 -5.84 -10.88 6.21
C LYS A 104 -7.04 -10.38 7.02
N LYS A 105 -6.90 -10.28 8.35
CA LYS A 105 -7.95 -9.72 9.23
C LYS A 105 -8.11 -8.22 9.06
N TYR A 106 -7.02 -7.49 8.82
CA TYR A 106 -7.05 -6.04 8.59
C TYR A 106 -7.74 -5.74 7.26
N SER A 107 -7.24 -6.25 6.17
CA SER A 107 -7.86 -6.19 4.85
C SER A 107 -7.25 -7.24 3.92
N PRO A 108 -8.06 -8.00 3.17
CA PRO A 108 -7.54 -8.88 2.12
C PRO A 108 -6.91 -8.16 0.93
N TRP A 109 -7.38 -6.95 0.61
CA TRP A 109 -7.05 -6.20 -0.60
C TRP A 109 -6.04 -5.08 -0.38
N LEU A 110 -5.93 -4.58 0.84
CA LEU A 110 -5.02 -3.50 1.15
C LEU A 110 -3.65 -4.02 1.56
N PRO A 111 -2.58 -3.30 1.15
CA PRO A 111 -1.23 -3.62 1.58
C PRO A 111 -1.09 -3.53 3.10
N SER A 112 -0.46 -4.53 3.69
CA SER A 112 -0.14 -4.56 5.11
C SER A 112 1.33 -4.80 5.33
N VAL A 113 1.90 -4.21 6.39
CA VAL A 113 3.31 -4.42 6.74
C VAL A 113 3.51 -5.82 7.30
N PHE A 114 4.27 -6.63 6.57
CA PHE A 114 4.60 -8.00 6.97
C PHE A 114 5.84 -8.06 7.85
N LEU A 115 6.94 -7.46 7.39
CA LEU A 115 8.20 -7.36 8.13
C LEU A 115 8.74 -5.93 8.00
N LYS A 116 9.14 -5.34 9.13
CA LYS A 116 9.72 -4.00 9.18
C LYS A 116 11.23 -4.05 9.22
N GLN A 117 11.85 -3.02 8.67
CA GLN A 117 13.28 -2.75 8.81
C GLN A 117 14.17 -3.93 8.38
N LEU A 118 13.95 -4.41 7.15
CA LEU A 118 14.80 -5.43 6.58
C LEU A 118 16.24 -4.92 6.46
N ALA A 119 17.21 -5.73 6.85
CA ALA A 119 18.62 -5.41 6.69
C ALA A 119 18.97 -5.28 5.19
N LYS A 120 19.97 -4.45 4.88
CA LYS A 120 20.35 -4.17 3.49
C LYS A 120 20.80 -5.42 2.74
N GLU A 121 21.47 -6.32 3.42
CA GLU A 121 21.94 -7.60 2.89
C GLU A 121 20.76 -8.52 2.56
N ASP A 122 19.82 -8.65 3.49
CA ASP A 122 18.62 -9.48 3.32
C ASP A 122 17.69 -8.89 2.26
N PHE A 123 17.65 -7.54 2.12
CA PHE A 123 16.93 -6.87 1.04
C PHE A 123 17.44 -7.27 -0.34
N ALA A 124 18.75 -7.31 -0.56
CA ALA A 124 19.32 -7.66 -1.85
C ALA A 124 18.93 -9.10 -2.27
N TYR A 125 19.05 -10.06 -1.35
CA TYR A 125 18.65 -11.45 -1.58
C TYR A 125 17.14 -11.60 -1.81
N LEU A 126 16.32 -10.88 -1.05
CA LEU A 126 14.87 -10.93 -1.22
C LEU A 126 14.45 -10.35 -2.56
N GLN A 127 15.02 -9.20 -2.94
CA GLN A 127 14.67 -8.53 -4.19
C GLN A 127 14.95 -9.40 -5.41
N GLU A 128 16.05 -10.15 -5.42
CA GLU A 128 16.39 -11.08 -6.48
C GLU A 128 15.34 -12.20 -6.63
N LYS A 129 14.78 -12.68 -5.51
CA LYS A 129 13.84 -13.81 -5.49
C LYS A 129 12.38 -13.40 -5.39
N LEU A 130 12.09 -12.10 -5.27
CA LEU A 130 10.76 -11.60 -4.99
C LEU A 130 9.73 -11.96 -6.08
N TYR A 131 10.18 -12.14 -7.33
CA TYR A 131 9.33 -12.54 -8.45
C TYR A 131 8.61 -13.89 -8.22
N LYS A 132 9.16 -14.76 -7.34
CA LYS A 132 8.56 -16.04 -6.96
C LYS A 132 7.42 -15.90 -5.94
N PHE A 133 7.38 -14.78 -5.21
CA PHE A 133 6.51 -14.57 -4.08
C PHE A 133 5.46 -13.50 -4.40
N LYS A 134 4.54 -13.83 -5.30
CA LYS A 134 3.46 -12.93 -5.68
C LYS A 134 2.66 -12.51 -4.45
N GLY A 135 2.18 -11.27 -4.45
CA GLY A 135 1.49 -10.66 -3.32
C GLY A 135 2.41 -10.06 -2.26
N PHE A 136 3.74 -10.29 -2.35
CA PHE A 136 4.73 -9.61 -1.53
C PHE A 136 5.51 -8.60 -2.35
N TYR A 137 5.81 -7.45 -1.76
CA TYR A 137 6.66 -6.43 -2.38
C TYR A 137 7.40 -5.64 -1.31
N ILE A 138 8.42 -4.90 -1.75
CA ILE A 138 9.26 -4.11 -0.86
C ILE A 138 8.88 -2.65 -1.00
N GLN A 139 8.69 -1.99 0.13
CA GLN A 139 8.49 -0.56 0.21
C GLN A 139 9.68 0.10 0.87
N LYS A 140 10.25 1.10 0.20
CA LYS A 140 11.30 1.95 0.78
C LYS A 140 10.69 2.86 1.84
N ARG A 141 11.41 3.02 2.94
CA ARG A 141 11.02 3.86 4.06
C ARG A 141 12.24 4.61 4.58
N SER A 142 12.07 5.89 4.88
CA SER A 142 13.10 6.67 5.54
C SER A 142 12.89 6.61 7.06
N ILE A 143 13.92 6.20 7.78
CA ILE A 143 13.96 6.19 9.25
C ILE A 143 15.02 7.18 9.73
N ARG A 144 14.83 7.68 10.98
CA ARG A 144 15.82 8.54 11.61
C ARG A 144 16.98 7.72 12.15
N ASN A 145 18.18 8.17 11.84
CA ASN A 145 19.41 7.67 12.41
C ASN A 145 20.09 8.75 13.25
N TYR A 146 20.57 8.38 14.40
CA TYR A 146 21.26 9.25 15.35
C TYR A 146 22.73 8.81 15.46
N PRO A 147 23.64 9.32 14.59
CA PRO A 147 25.03 8.91 14.56
C PRO A 147 25.77 9.18 15.86
N ILE A 148 25.27 10.16 16.63
CA ILE A 148 25.87 10.62 17.88
C ILE A 148 24.85 10.52 18.99
N ASN A 149 25.18 9.80 20.06
CA ASN A 149 24.36 9.70 21.25
C ASN A 149 24.51 10.96 22.12
N SER A 150 23.90 12.06 21.70
CA SER A 150 23.91 13.32 22.44
C SER A 150 22.57 14.02 22.31
N ALA A 151 22.28 14.91 23.27
CA ALA A 151 21.12 15.79 23.27
C ALA A 151 19.75 15.08 23.10
N ALA A 152 19.60 13.88 23.65
CA ALA A 152 18.38 13.08 23.56
C ALA A 152 17.13 13.84 24.05
N ASN A 153 17.28 14.71 25.05
CA ASN A 153 16.20 15.54 25.60
C ASN A 153 15.68 16.59 24.62
N ILE A 154 16.53 17.04 23.67
CA ILE A 154 16.18 18.06 22.67
C ILE A 154 15.73 17.38 21.37
N LEU A 155 16.45 16.35 20.92
CA LEU A 155 16.19 15.65 19.65
C LEU A 155 14.99 14.72 19.75
N GLY A 156 14.67 14.24 20.94
CA GLY A 156 13.60 13.30 21.18
C GLY A 156 13.80 11.95 20.49
N TYR A 157 12.72 11.23 20.30
CA TYR A 157 12.67 10.00 19.53
C TYR A 157 11.44 9.99 18.63
N ILE A 158 11.46 9.16 17.60
CA ILE A 158 10.35 8.98 16.69
C ILE A 158 9.80 7.59 16.88
N SER A 159 8.48 7.52 17.12
CA SER A 159 7.73 6.27 17.16
C SER A 159 6.55 6.33 16.16
N GLU A 160 6.06 5.17 15.78
CA GLU A 160 4.82 5.09 15.01
C GLU A 160 3.63 5.32 15.94
N VAL A 161 2.67 6.11 15.47
CA VAL A 161 1.39 6.31 16.15
C VAL A 161 0.63 4.98 16.17
N ARG A 162 0.10 4.61 17.33
CA ARG A 162 -0.73 3.41 17.47
C ARG A 162 -2.15 3.69 17.01
N GLU A 163 -2.84 2.68 16.48
CA GLU A 163 -4.25 2.83 16.07
C GLU A 163 -5.16 3.34 17.20
N SER A 164 -4.85 3.00 18.46
CA SER A 164 -5.57 3.50 19.63
C SER A 164 -5.40 5.00 19.88
N GLU A 165 -4.37 5.61 19.31
CA GLU A 165 -4.08 7.05 19.43
C GLU A 165 -4.69 7.86 18.30
N ILE A 166 -4.95 7.22 17.15
CA ILE A 166 -5.58 7.86 15.98
C ILE A 166 -7.10 8.02 16.19
N ARG A 167 -7.72 7.15 17.00
CA ARG A 167 -9.17 7.14 17.25
C ARG A 167 -9.62 8.08 18.38
N LYS A 168 -8.78 8.95 18.87
CA LYS A 168 -9.13 10.04 19.78
C LYS A 168 -9.29 11.33 18.99
#